data_e2150c71705f4c03ffc57f5621c3624b
#
_entry.id   e2150c71705f4c03ffc57f5621c3624b
#
_cell.length_a   1.000
_cell.length_b   1.000
_cell.length_c   1.000
_cell.angle_alpha   90.00
_cell.angle_beta   90.00
_cell.angle_gamma   90.00
#
_symmetry.space_group_name_H-M   'P 1'
#
loop_
_entity.id
_entity.type
_entity.pdbx_description
1 polymer ?
#
loop_
_entity_poly.entity_id
_entity_poly.type
_entity_poly.pdbx_seq_one_letter_code
_entity_poly.pdbx_strand_id
1 'polypeptide(L)'
;MPLVANTLRTLSAALITAALLIAALVFGREILVPLALAVISCFILVPLVRWLERKCFPEWLSVATVVTVVTVILLAASVALSSQLLSLAAGLPEYKTNVVEKVRTVVGGSLSTGIVTRAIDAVQSYQTMIENELKLGNAGTPVSSTEPNAKVTDPNTKVVVAKTADQSASLPWSELSILAAPLTQAALTFLFSLFLLLQYKDLRDRIVRVAGTDNMSETTAAMSDAGERLSDLFIMQTILNASFGLFVGCVLMLIGVPNAPLWGVLTFVMRFVPYVGSYLSAIPPILLAAAVDPGWGMVISTLALFAIGEPVMGQFVEPFMLGKRAGLSPFAMVLSASFWTLLWGPIGLVLAAPLTLVVVVIGRYIPSLEFVTVLLGDEPPLSDQQEFYHFLLSGDAYGAIDQLEEAKETTPMGEVGDAIIIPALKLAAIDRRRGRLDPAAVKELEETVDEVFESRWPKKTRDDARILIIPARGAIDVLAAKFSAGALNECEPNTAKAVTQASGLTALSNYSSATDDAQPDTIAIVSVSGIAEKQLKHIAKRAEKTFPGSRVLLLDLTEGSAGGPSDQTSQLVIFNRFSEFLASARLKPKSAERVSTAAAAGELLGAP
;
A
#
# COMPACT_ATOMS: atom_id res chain seq x y z
N MET A 1 37.69 14.76 2.47
CA MET A 1 36.99 16.02 2.77
C MET A 1 36.03 16.53 1.67
N PRO A 2 36.27 16.43 0.34
CA PRO A 2 35.30 16.94 -0.65
C PRO A 2 33.99 16.15 -0.74
N LEU A 3 34.00 14.86 -0.47
CA LEU A 3 32.78 14.01 -0.48
C LEU A 3 31.79 14.40 0.63
N VAL A 4 32.27 14.64 1.85
CA VAL A 4 31.45 15.04 2.99
C VAL A 4 30.85 16.44 2.78
N ALA A 5 31.60 17.36 2.17
CA ALA A 5 31.11 18.71 1.86
C ALA A 5 30.00 18.71 0.79
N ASN A 6 30.07 17.81 -0.20
CA ASN A 6 29.04 17.66 -1.21
C ASN A 6 27.76 17.01 -0.64
N THR A 7 27.88 15.98 0.19
CA THR A 7 26.73 15.37 0.87
C THR A 7 26.02 16.34 1.82
N LEU A 8 26.77 17.16 2.56
CA LEU A 8 26.17 18.20 3.42
C LEU A 8 25.44 19.29 2.61
N ARG A 9 25.97 19.68 1.45
CA ARG A 9 25.31 20.65 0.56
C ARG A 9 24.03 20.09 -0.06
N THR A 10 24.06 18.85 -0.51
CA THR A 10 22.85 18.19 -1.06
C THR A 10 21.79 17.99 0.02
N LEU A 11 22.17 17.61 1.24
CA LEU A 11 21.25 17.45 2.37
C LEU A 11 20.63 18.80 2.77
N SER A 12 21.43 19.88 2.88
CA SER A 12 20.92 21.22 3.20
C SER A 12 19.98 21.76 2.12
N ALA A 13 20.29 21.54 0.85
CA ALA A 13 19.42 21.92 -0.26
C ALA A 13 18.09 21.15 -0.20
N ALA A 14 18.10 19.84 0.06
CA ALA A 14 16.91 19.03 0.21
C ALA A 14 16.03 19.48 1.39
N LEU A 15 16.63 19.79 2.54
CA LEU A 15 15.90 20.31 3.72
C LEU A 15 15.28 21.67 3.46
N ILE A 16 15.99 22.59 2.79
CA ILE A 16 15.44 23.91 2.42
C ILE A 16 14.28 23.74 1.44
N THR A 17 14.42 22.88 0.44
CA THR A 17 13.34 22.61 -0.54
C THR A 17 12.13 22.01 0.15
N ALA A 18 12.29 21.06 1.05
CA ALA A 18 11.20 20.48 1.84
C ALA A 18 10.51 21.53 2.72
N ALA A 19 11.29 22.39 3.41
CA ALA A 19 10.74 23.46 4.24
C ALA A 19 9.96 24.50 3.40
N LEU A 20 10.45 24.86 2.22
CA LEU A 20 9.75 25.76 1.30
C LEU A 20 8.46 25.12 0.76
N LEU A 21 8.49 23.83 0.45
CA LEU A 21 7.30 23.08 0.02
C LEU A 21 6.23 23.07 1.13
N ILE A 22 6.62 22.72 2.36
CA ILE A 22 5.71 22.75 3.52
C ILE A 22 5.15 24.15 3.75
N ALA A 23 5.98 25.16 3.70
CA ALA A 23 5.53 26.55 3.81
C ALA A 23 4.51 26.91 2.72
N ALA A 24 4.79 26.54 1.47
CA ALA A 24 3.86 26.75 0.35
C ALA A 24 2.52 26.01 0.56
N LEU A 25 2.54 24.77 1.09
CA LEU A 25 1.33 24.01 1.42
C LEU A 25 0.51 24.67 2.55
N VAL A 26 1.17 25.21 3.57
CA VAL A 26 0.49 25.89 4.70
C VAL A 26 -0.08 27.24 4.28
N PHE A 27 0.73 28.09 3.65
CA PHE A 27 0.30 29.44 3.24
C PHE A 27 -0.67 29.40 2.05
N GLY A 28 -0.49 28.44 1.15
CA GLY A 28 -1.35 28.24 -0.03
C GLY A 28 -2.64 27.49 0.25
N ARG A 29 -2.96 27.11 1.48
CA ARG A 29 -4.08 26.23 1.82
C ARG A 29 -5.43 26.68 1.25
N GLU A 30 -5.67 27.98 1.17
CA GLU A 30 -6.93 28.54 0.66
C GLU A 30 -7.18 28.21 -0.82
N ILE A 31 -6.11 28.01 -1.60
CA ILE A 31 -6.17 27.64 -3.01
C ILE A 31 -5.90 26.12 -3.19
N LEU A 32 -4.93 25.60 -2.44
CA LEU A 32 -4.49 24.21 -2.61
C LEU A 32 -5.53 23.20 -2.09
N VAL A 33 -6.30 23.53 -1.05
CA VAL A 33 -7.37 22.65 -0.56
C VAL A 33 -8.48 22.49 -1.59
N PRO A 34 -9.07 23.56 -2.15
CA PRO A 34 -10.03 23.43 -3.26
C PRO A 34 -9.47 22.74 -4.49
N LEU A 35 -8.19 22.99 -4.81
CA LEU A 35 -7.51 22.31 -5.94
C LEU A 35 -7.36 20.81 -5.69
N ALA A 36 -6.94 20.40 -4.50
CA ALA A 36 -6.81 18.99 -4.13
C ALA A 36 -8.17 18.28 -4.17
N LEU A 37 -9.21 18.92 -3.61
CA LEU A 37 -10.58 18.43 -3.70
C LEU A 37 -11.04 18.28 -5.16
N ALA A 38 -10.70 19.24 -6.01
CA ALA A 38 -11.02 19.19 -7.43
C ALA A 38 -10.30 18.05 -8.15
N VAL A 39 -9.02 17.81 -7.87
CA VAL A 39 -8.24 16.69 -8.45
C VAL A 39 -8.85 15.35 -8.04
N ILE A 40 -9.16 15.16 -6.76
CA ILE A 40 -9.79 13.93 -6.27
C ILE A 40 -11.18 13.76 -6.90
N SER A 41 -11.97 14.83 -6.94
CA SER A 41 -13.28 14.83 -7.60
C SER A 41 -13.18 14.44 -9.07
N CYS A 42 -12.13 14.88 -9.79
CA CYS A 42 -11.92 14.50 -11.18
C CYS A 42 -11.77 12.99 -11.35
N PHE A 43 -11.00 12.30 -10.50
CA PHE A 43 -10.86 10.85 -10.57
C PHE A 43 -12.20 10.13 -10.37
N ILE A 44 -13.06 10.66 -9.50
CA ILE A 44 -14.40 10.11 -9.23
C ILE A 44 -15.37 10.44 -10.38
N LEU A 45 -15.28 11.64 -10.96
CA LEU A 45 -16.25 12.14 -11.95
C LEU A 45 -15.94 11.72 -13.39
N VAL A 46 -14.67 11.44 -13.73
CA VAL A 46 -14.26 11.02 -15.08
C VAL A 46 -15.10 9.86 -15.64
N PRO A 47 -15.39 8.77 -14.92
CA PRO A 47 -16.23 7.71 -15.45
C PRO A 47 -17.68 8.13 -15.71
N LEU A 48 -18.23 9.01 -14.85
CA LEU A 48 -19.58 9.56 -15.05
C LEU A 48 -19.64 10.45 -16.30
N VAL A 49 -18.61 11.27 -16.51
CA VAL A 49 -18.47 12.10 -17.71
C VAL A 49 -18.37 11.22 -18.94
N ARG A 50 -17.49 10.22 -18.94
CA ARG A 50 -17.34 9.25 -20.07
C ARG A 50 -18.62 8.46 -20.34
N TRP A 51 -19.37 8.12 -19.28
CA TRP A 51 -20.67 7.46 -19.46
C TRP A 51 -21.70 8.36 -20.13
N LEU A 52 -21.70 9.65 -19.82
CA LEU A 52 -22.59 10.63 -20.44
C LEU A 52 -22.18 10.94 -21.90
N GLU A 53 -20.88 11.03 -22.17
CA GLU A 53 -20.34 11.16 -23.54
C GLU A 53 -20.73 10.00 -24.46
N ARG A 54 -20.74 8.77 -23.93
CA ARG A 54 -21.21 7.58 -24.67
C ARG A 54 -22.69 7.66 -25.08
N LYS A 55 -23.47 8.55 -24.45
CA LYS A 55 -24.89 8.83 -24.79
C LYS A 55 -25.04 9.98 -25.79
N CYS A 56 -24.00 10.31 -26.57
CA CYS A 56 -23.97 11.37 -27.59
C CYS A 56 -24.04 12.81 -27.06
N PHE A 57 -23.69 13.07 -25.80
CA PHE A 57 -23.54 14.43 -25.31
C PHE A 57 -22.15 14.98 -25.68
N PRO A 58 -22.04 16.26 -26.12
CA PRO A 58 -20.75 16.88 -26.34
C PRO A 58 -19.94 16.99 -25.06
N GLU A 59 -18.61 16.87 -25.16
CA GLU A 59 -17.66 16.79 -24.02
C GLU A 59 -17.90 17.89 -22.98
N TRP A 60 -17.96 19.16 -23.44
CA TRP A 60 -18.17 20.30 -22.54
C TRP A 60 -19.50 20.25 -21.78
N LEU A 61 -20.57 19.76 -22.42
CA LEU A 61 -21.90 19.66 -21.81
C LEU A 61 -21.95 18.51 -20.81
N SER A 62 -21.31 17.39 -21.12
CA SER A 62 -21.19 16.24 -20.21
C SER A 62 -20.46 16.64 -18.92
N VAL A 63 -19.33 17.33 -19.04
CA VAL A 63 -18.57 17.84 -17.89
C VAL A 63 -19.40 18.84 -17.09
N ALA A 64 -19.97 19.86 -17.76
CA ALA A 64 -20.77 20.88 -17.08
C ALA A 64 -21.96 20.26 -16.33
N THR A 65 -22.66 19.32 -16.96
CA THR A 65 -23.82 18.65 -16.34
C THR A 65 -23.42 17.84 -15.11
N VAL A 66 -22.38 16.99 -15.24
CA VAL A 66 -21.95 16.13 -14.13
C VAL A 66 -21.46 16.96 -12.95
N VAL A 67 -20.60 17.95 -13.19
CA VAL A 67 -20.06 18.81 -12.12
C VAL A 67 -21.18 19.61 -11.45
N THR A 68 -22.11 20.18 -12.22
CA THR A 68 -23.25 20.94 -11.68
C THR A 68 -24.17 20.04 -10.86
N VAL A 69 -24.55 18.87 -11.36
CA VAL A 69 -25.42 17.92 -10.64
C VAL A 69 -24.80 17.50 -9.31
N VAL A 70 -23.51 17.12 -9.33
CA VAL A 70 -22.81 16.71 -8.10
C VAL A 70 -22.70 17.87 -7.10
N THR A 71 -22.39 19.09 -7.59
CA THR A 71 -22.31 20.26 -6.72
C THR A 71 -23.68 20.60 -6.10
N VAL A 72 -24.76 20.53 -6.88
CA VAL A 72 -26.12 20.75 -6.38
C VAL A 72 -26.50 19.69 -5.34
N ILE A 73 -26.14 18.42 -5.56
CA ILE A 73 -26.40 17.35 -4.59
C ILE A 73 -25.63 17.62 -3.28
N LEU A 74 -24.34 18.00 -3.37
CA LEU A 74 -23.52 18.31 -2.19
C LEU A 74 -24.05 19.51 -1.42
N LEU A 75 -24.47 20.58 -2.12
CA LEU A 75 -25.07 21.76 -1.49
C LEU A 75 -26.41 21.42 -0.82
N ALA A 76 -27.27 20.66 -1.49
CA ALA A 76 -28.54 20.20 -0.93
C ALA A 76 -28.32 19.33 0.32
N ALA A 77 -27.37 18.40 0.26
CA ALA A 77 -26.97 17.58 1.40
C ALA A 77 -26.44 18.43 2.56
N SER A 78 -25.59 19.43 2.27
CA SER A 78 -25.05 20.34 3.29
C SER A 78 -26.16 21.15 3.99
N VAL A 79 -27.14 21.64 3.25
CA VAL A 79 -28.29 22.36 3.82
C VAL A 79 -29.14 21.42 4.68
N ALA A 80 -29.44 20.21 4.19
CA ALA A 80 -30.20 19.22 4.93
C ALA A 80 -29.48 18.79 6.22
N LEU A 81 -28.16 18.59 6.18
CA LEU A 81 -27.36 18.26 7.35
C LEU A 81 -27.31 19.41 8.35
N SER A 82 -27.17 20.65 7.88
CA SER A 82 -27.19 21.83 8.74
C SER A 82 -28.53 21.97 9.49
N SER A 83 -29.64 21.72 8.81
CA SER A 83 -30.97 21.74 9.45
C SER A 83 -31.13 20.64 10.50
N GLN A 84 -30.57 19.45 10.26
CA GLN A 84 -30.58 18.34 11.24
C GLN A 84 -29.68 18.63 12.45
N LEU A 85 -28.52 19.26 12.25
CA LEU A 85 -27.65 19.70 13.34
C LEU A 85 -28.34 20.74 14.22
N LEU A 86 -29.03 21.72 13.61
CA LEU A 86 -29.80 22.73 14.35
C LEU A 86 -30.94 22.09 15.14
N SER A 87 -31.67 21.13 14.56
CA SER A 87 -32.75 20.42 15.27
C SER A 87 -32.21 19.59 16.44
N LEU A 88 -31.05 18.97 16.27
CA LEU A 88 -30.37 18.23 17.34
C LEU A 88 -29.97 19.17 18.48
N ALA A 89 -29.36 20.32 18.15
CA ALA A 89 -28.96 21.34 19.14
C ALA A 89 -30.18 21.85 19.93
N ALA A 90 -31.30 22.04 19.28
CA ALA A 90 -32.56 22.47 19.92
C ALA A 90 -33.13 21.41 20.88
N GLY A 91 -32.95 20.10 20.60
CA GLY A 91 -33.41 18.98 21.44
C GLY A 91 -32.50 18.64 22.62
N LEU A 92 -31.24 19.13 22.65
CA LEU A 92 -30.27 18.80 23.71
C LEU A 92 -30.77 19.07 25.14
N PRO A 93 -31.54 20.15 25.45
CA PRO A 93 -32.06 20.37 26.80
C PRO A 93 -33.00 19.27 27.31
N GLU A 94 -33.77 18.64 26.45
CA GLU A 94 -34.71 17.59 26.80
C GLU A 94 -34.01 16.28 27.20
N TYR A 95 -32.81 16.03 26.67
CA TYR A 95 -32.03 14.83 26.91
C TYR A 95 -31.26 14.83 28.24
N LYS A 96 -31.20 15.98 28.93
CA LYS A 96 -30.43 16.19 30.17
C LYS A 96 -30.79 15.20 31.27
N THR A 97 -32.08 14.92 31.46
CA THR A 97 -32.57 14.03 32.53
C THR A 97 -32.10 12.60 32.35
N ASN A 98 -32.19 12.06 31.16
CA ASN A 98 -31.83 10.67 30.87
C ASN A 98 -30.31 10.46 30.99
N VAL A 99 -29.50 11.44 30.55
CA VAL A 99 -28.04 11.39 30.65
C VAL A 99 -27.60 11.36 32.13
N VAL A 100 -28.16 12.25 32.95
CA VAL A 100 -27.83 12.33 34.38
C VAL A 100 -28.18 11.05 35.10
N GLU A 101 -29.33 10.45 34.81
CA GLU A 101 -29.78 9.22 35.45
C GLU A 101 -28.90 8.02 35.07
N LYS A 102 -28.54 7.89 33.78
CA LYS A 102 -27.63 6.83 33.32
C LYS A 102 -26.20 6.96 33.85
N VAL A 103 -25.65 8.18 33.85
CA VAL A 103 -24.32 8.40 34.45
C VAL A 103 -24.32 8.07 35.93
N ARG A 104 -25.42 8.38 36.65
CA ARG A 104 -25.58 8.02 38.05
C ARG A 104 -25.60 6.51 38.30
N THR A 105 -26.21 5.75 37.35
CA THR A 105 -26.28 4.28 37.43
C THR A 105 -24.94 3.63 37.14
N VAL A 106 -24.13 4.17 36.23
CA VAL A 106 -22.86 3.57 35.79
C VAL A 106 -21.69 3.93 36.72
N VAL A 107 -21.62 5.18 37.20
CA VAL A 107 -20.45 5.70 37.92
C VAL A 107 -20.58 5.63 39.45
N GLY A 108 -21.76 5.24 39.98
CA GLY A 108 -21.98 5.12 41.43
C GLY A 108 -21.79 6.44 42.21
N GLY A 109 -22.85 7.03 42.50
CA GLY A 109 -23.24 7.98 43.58
C GLY A 109 -22.45 9.25 43.89
N SER A 110 -21.15 9.35 43.77
CA SER A 110 -20.44 10.55 44.26
C SER A 110 -19.45 11.23 43.30
N LEU A 111 -18.90 10.52 42.32
CA LEU A 111 -17.97 11.09 41.34
C LEU A 111 -18.69 11.67 40.09
N SER A 112 -19.95 11.24 39.85
CA SER A 112 -20.71 11.59 38.67
C SER A 112 -21.20 13.03 38.62
N THR A 113 -21.50 13.62 39.79
CA THR A 113 -22.10 14.95 39.86
C THR A 113 -21.15 16.06 39.37
N GLY A 114 -19.86 15.91 39.63
CA GLY A 114 -18.87 16.93 39.28
C GLY A 114 -18.47 16.97 37.81
N ILE A 115 -18.44 15.81 37.11
CA ILE A 115 -18.05 15.74 35.69
C ILE A 115 -19.25 16.10 34.81
N VAL A 116 -20.43 15.60 35.14
CA VAL A 116 -21.68 15.86 34.39
C VAL A 116 -22.10 17.33 34.54
N THR A 117 -22.04 17.91 35.75
CA THR A 117 -22.29 19.35 35.93
C THR A 117 -21.30 20.20 35.12
N ARG A 118 -20.01 19.89 35.15
CA ARG A 118 -19.01 20.63 34.35
C ARG A 118 -19.25 20.50 32.84
N ALA A 119 -19.63 19.34 32.36
CA ALA A 119 -19.97 19.14 30.94
C ALA A 119 -21.23 19.90 30.54
N ILE A 120 -22.26 19.88 31.40
CA ILE A 120 -23.50 20.61 31.20
C ILE A 120 -23.26 22.13 31.30
N ASP A 121 -22.49 22.60 32.28
CA ASP A 121 -22.13 24.00 32.42
C ASP A 121 -21.29 24.48 31.23
N ALA A 122 -20.40 23.66 30.70
CA ALA A 122 -19.69 23.95 29.47
C ALA A 122 -20.65 24.11 28.27
N VAL A 123 -21.60 23.17 28.07
CA VAL A 123 -22.59 23.28 26.99
C VAL A 123 -23.49 24.51 27.18
N GLN A 124 -23.90 24.80 28.40
CA GLN A 124 -24.69 26.03 28.69
C GLN A 124 -23.87 27.32 28.50
N SER A 125 -22.60 27.32 28.86
CA SER A 125 -21.72 28.47 28.58
C SER A 125 -21.50 28.70 27.10
N TYR A 126 -21.40 27.62 26.27
CA TYR A 126 -21.39 27.75 24.82
C TYR A 126 -22.73 28.24 24.26
N GLN A 127 -23.88 27.77 24.77
CA GLN A 127 -25.18 28.26 24.36
C GLN A 127 -25.35 29.76 24.71
N THR A 128 -24.97 30.15 25.91
CA THR A 128 -25.03 31.60 26.32
C THR A 128 -24.01 32.42 25.55
N MET A 129 -22.85 31.90 25.17
CA MET A 129 -21.92 32.57 24.25
C MET A 129 -22.54 32.77 22.87
N ILE A 130 -23.11 31.71 22.28
CA ILE A 130 -23.78 31.79 20.96
C ILE A 130 -24.98 32.74 21.04
N GLU A 131 -25.83 32.67 22.08
CA GLU A 131 -26.94 33.59 22.27
C GLU A 131 -26.47 35.02 22.51
N ASN A 132 -25.38 35.23 23.22
CA ASN A 132 -24.83 36.56 23.45
C ASN A 132 -24.16 37.12 22.19
N GLU A 133 -23.45 36.30 21.40
CA GLU A 133 -22.94 36.73 20.09
C GLU A 133 -24.08 37.06 19.11
N LEU A 134 -25.15 36.25 19.10
CA LEU A 134 -26.36 36.54 18.32
C LEU A 134 -27.09 37.80 18.81
N LYS A 135 -27.05 38.10 20.11
CA LYS A 135 -27.64 39.35 20.69
C LYS A 135 -26.72 40.56 20.50
N LEU A 136 -25.38 40.41 20.55
CA LEU A 136 -24.43 41.49 20.27
C LEU A 136 -24.41 41.89 18.78
N GLY A 137 -24.71 40.96 17.87
CA GLY A 137 -24.91 41.29 16.44
C GLY A 137 -26.14 42.19 16.17
N ASN A 138 -27.05 42.27 17.13
CA ASN A 138 -28.26 43.11 17.04
C ASN A 138 -28.20 44.43 17.84
N ALA A 139 -27.11 44.70 18.56
CA ALA A 139 -26.91 45.94 19.28
C ALA A 139 -26.19 46.96 18.39
N GLY A 140 -26.94 47.65 17.53
CA GLY A 140 -26.51 48.90 16.91
C GLY A 140 -26.18 49.94 17.98
N THR A 141 -25.03 50.57 17.79
CA THR A 141 -24.48 51.79 18.44
C THR A 141 -25.32 52.47 19.53
N PRO A 142 -24.75 52.73 20.72
CA PRO A 142 -25.40 53.54 21.73
C PRO A 142 -25.42 55.00 21.28
N VAL A 143 -26.59 55.51 20.98
CA VAL A 143 -26.82 56.98 20.92
C VAL A 143 -26.84 57.52 22.35
N SER A 144 -25.80 58.23 22.68
CA SER A 144 -25.75 59.10 23.89
C SER A 144 -26.85 60.16 23.83
N SER A 145 -27.79 60.08 24.73
CA SER A 145 -28.64 61.26 25.03
C SER A 145 -28.86 61.41 26.54
N THR A 146 -28.37 62.49 26.99
CA THR A 146 -28.42 63.20 28.25
C THR A 146 -29.75 63.05 28.98
N GLU A 147 -29.66 62.92 30.32
CA GLU A 147 -30.69 62.98 31.36
C GLU A 147 -31.58 64.24 31.24
N PRO A 148 -32.77 64.34 31.93
CA PRO A 148 -32.83 64.22 33.38
C PRO A 148 -34.13 63.64 34.03
N ASN A 149 -33.91 62.94 35.14
CA ASN A 149 -34.69 63.08 36.41
C ASN A 149 -36.22 62.99 36.39
N ALA A 150 -36.78 61.84 36.84
CA ALA A 150 -37.96 61.77 37.69
C ALA A 150 -38.10 60.46 38.44
N LYS A 151 -38.18 60.56 39.79
CA LYS A 151 -38.64 59.53 40.71
C LYS A 151 -40.03 59.03 40.29
N VAL A 152 -40.33 57.74 40.44
CA VAL A 152 -41.50 57.30 41.22
C VAL A 152 -41.49 55.77 41.34
N THR A 153 -41.62 55.30 42.52
CA THR A 153 -41.95 54.04 43.13
C THR A 153 -43.17 53.36 42.49
N ASP A 154 -43.08 52.09 42.10
CA ASP A 154 -44.04 51.01 42.42
C ASP A 154 -43.62 49.64 41.91
N PRO A 155 -43.68 48.59 42.74
CA PRO A 155 -43.12 47.27 42.36
C PRO A 155 -44.23 46.27 41.95
N ASN A 156 -45.03 46.51 40.96
CA ASN A 156 -45.94 45.49 40.43
C ASN A 156 -46.64 45.86 39.11
N THR A 157 -45.89 46.16 38.07
CA THR A 157 -46.53 46.28 36.75
C THR A 157 -45.79 45.38 35.77
N LYS A 158 -46.42 44.25 35.43
CA LYS A 158 -46.01 43.43 34.30
C LYS A 158 -46.20 44.24 33.02
N VAL A 159 -45.12 44.77 32.50
CA VAL A 159 -45.10 45.38 31.17
C VAL A 159 -45.11 44.25 30.16
N VAL A 160 -46.26 44.00 29.58
CA VAL A 160 -46.37 43.17 28.36
C VAL A 160 -45.88 44.05 27.22
N VAL A 161 -44.63 43.85 26.83
CA VAL A 161 -44.11 44.46 25.61
C VAL A 161 -44.78 43.75 24.42
N ALA A 162 -45.73 44.40 23.80
CA ALA A 162 -46.28 44.01 22.52
C ALA A 162 -45.13 44.08 21.49
N LYS A 163 -44.74 42.93 21.01
CA LYS A 163 -43.76 42.76 19.94
C LYS A 163 -44.42 43.21 18.64
N THR A 164 -44.27 44.46 18.28
CA THR A 164 -44.62 44.98 16.95
C THR A 164 -43.78 44.22 15.91
N ALA A 165 -44.49 43.43 15.12
CA ALA A 165 -43.92 42.76 13.97
C ALA A 165 -43.71 43.79 12.84
N ASP A 166 -42.53 44.42 12.79
CA ASP A 166 -41.98 44.96 11.56
C ASP A 166 -40.80 44.09 11.14
N GLN A 167 -41.15 42.98 10.53
CA GLN A 167 -40.21 42.20 9.74
C GLN A 167 -40.02 42.88 8.37
N SER A 168 -39.25 43.96 8.34
CA SER A 168 -38.48 44.23 7.14
C SER A 168 -37.38 43.16 7.10
N ALA A 169 -37.48 42.26 6.12
CA ALA A 169 -36.50 41.19 5.86
C ALA A 169 -35.16 41.81 5.42
N SER A 170 -34.44 42.41 6.37
CA SER A 170 -33.01 42.65 6.21
C SER A 170 -32.31 41.32 6.50
N LEU A 171 -31.87 40.66 5.44
CA LEU A 171 -30.97 39.51 5.54
C LEU A 171 -29.82 39.92 6.47
N PRO A 172 -29.59 39.22 7.58
CA PRO A 172 -28.52 39.57 8.51
C PRO A 172 -27.18 39.25 7.83
N TRP A 173 -26.51 40.29 7.37
CA TRP A 173 -25.20 40.22 6.70
C TRP A 173 -24.15 39.53 7.58
N SER A 174 -24.32 39.51 8.90
CA SER A 174 -23.47 38.76 9.85
C SER A 174 -23.64 37.24 9.76
N GLU A 175 -24.83 36.75 9.48
CA GLU A 175 -25.04 35.30 9.26
C GLU A 175 -24.56 34.85 7.88
N LEU A 176 -24.62 35.74 6.87
CA LEU A 176 -24.04 35.46 5.56
C LEU A 176 -22.50 35.32 5.61
N SER A 177 -21.83 36.02 6.51
CA SER A 177 -20.36 35.95 6.62
C SER A 177 -19.85 34.60 7.09
N ILE A 178 -20.61 33.89 7.93
CA ILE A 178 -20.27 32.53 8.40
C ILE A 178 -20.36 31.53 7.24
N LEU A 179 -21.29 31.73 6.31
CA LEU A 179 -21.47 30.88 5.14
C LEU A 179 -20.56 31.28 3.96
N ALA A 180 -19.98 32.47 3.98
CA ALA A 180 -19.17 32.99 2.87
C ALA A 180 -17.90 32.15 2.63
N ALA A 181 -17.19 31.75 3.68
CA ALA A 181 -15.96 30.99 3.56
C ALA A 181 -16.19 29.58 2.97
N PRO A 182 -17.13 28.77 3.47
CA PRO A 182 -17.46 27.46 2.86
C PRO A 182 -17.96 27.60 1.42
N LEU A 183 -18.76 28.63 1.14
CA LEU A 183 -19.31 28.87 -0.20
C LEU A 183 -18.21 29.25 -1.20
N THR A 184 -17.24 30.07 -0.78
CA THR A 184 -16.08 30.43 -1.59
C THR A 184 -15.22 29.21 -1.90
N GLN A 185 -14.98 28.34 -0.92
CA GLN A 185 -14.24 27.10 -1.13
C GLN A 185 -14.98 26.13 -2.07
N ALA A 186 -16.29 25.99 -1.91
CA ALA A 186 -17.11 25.20 -2.80
C ALA A 186 -17.11 25.75 -4.23
N ALA A 187 -17.20 27.07 -4.40
CA ALA A 187 -17.13 27.72 -5.71
C ALA A 187 -15.77 27.54 -6.39
N LEU A 188 -14.67 27.67 -5.64
CA LEU A 188 -13.32 27.41 -6.14
C LEU A 188 -13.14 25.92 -6.52
N THR A 189 -13.61 25.02 -5.69
CA THR A 189 -13.55 23.56 -5.98
C THR A 189 -14.37 23.24 -7.24
N PHE A 190 -15.57 23.80 -7.37
CA PHE A 190 -16.39 23.66 -8.58
C PHE A 190 -15.65 24.17 -9.82
N LEU A 191 -15.09 25.37 -9.75
CA LEU A 191 -14.37 26.01 -10.85
C LEU A 191 -13.14 25.19 -11.25
N PHE A 192 -12.33 24.75 -10.30
CA PHE A 192 -11.17 23.91 -10.57
C PHE A 192 -11.57 22.56 -11.13
N SER A 193 -12.61 21.90 -10.58
CA SER A 193 -13.10 20.61 -11.12
C SER A 193 -13.60 20.77 -12.56
N LEU A 194 -14.30 21.83 -12.85
CA LEU A 194 -14.79 22.13 -14.21
C LEU A 194 -13.61 22.30 -15.18
N PHE A 195 -12.63 23.12 -14.86
CA PHE A 195 -11.47 23.37 -15.72
C PHE A 195 -10.57 22.13 -15.85
N LEU A 196 -10.32 21.41 -14.77
CA LEU A 196 -9.51 20.19 -14.80
C LEU A 196 -10.15 19.12 -15.68
N LEU A 197 -11.49 18.93 -15.59
CA LEU A 197 -12.19 17.97 -16.43
C LEU A 197 -12.25 18.41 -17.91
N LEU A 198 -12.46 19.70 -18.19
CA LEU A 198 -12.47 20.23 -19.57
C LEU A 198 -11.09 20.17 -20.21
N GLN A 199 -10.02 20.36 -19.44
CA GLN A 199 -8.64 20.38 -19.94
C GLN A 199 -7.87 19.10 -19.62
N TYR A 200 -8.55 18.04 -19.22
CA TYR A 200 -7.91 16.79 -18.78
C TYR A 200 -6.90 16.23 -19.80
N LYS A 201 -7.25 16.24 -21.09
CA LYS A 201 -6.39 15.75 -22.16
C LYS A 201 -5.16 16.63 -22.35
N ASP A 202 -5.35 17.95 -22.43
CA ASP A 202 -4.25 18.91 -22.61
C ASP A 202 -3.30 18.92 -21.41
N LEU A 203 -3.84 18.84 -20.19
CA LEU A 203 -3.04 18.78 -18.96
C LEU A 203 -2.21 17.50 -18.91
N ARG A 204 -2.79 16.37 -19.27
CA ARG A 204 -2.09 15.09 -19.38
C ARG A 204 -0.91 15.19 -20.36
N ASP A 205 -1.13 15.74 -21.55
CA ASP A 205 -0.10 15.85 -22.59
C ASP A 205 1.02 16.81 -22.15
N ARG A 206 0.71 17.86 -21.41
CA ARG A 206 1.70 18.76 -20.79
C ARG A 206 2.54 18.06 -19.74
N ILE A 207 1.94 17.26 -18.86
CA ILE A 207 2.66 16.51 -17.82
C ILE A 207 3.60 15.50 -18.48
N VAL A 208 3.15 14.75 -19.50
CA VAL A 208 3.99 13.83 -20.26
C VAL A 208 5.19 14.55 -20.88
N ARG A 209 4.98 15.75 -21.44
CA ARG A 209 6.06 16.56 -22.02
C ARG A 209 7.08 17.05 -20.97
N VAL A 210 6.63 17.40 -19.77
CA VAL A 210 7.50 17.83 -18.66
C VAL A 210 8.29 16.66 -18.09
N ALA A 211 7.71 15.47 -18.04
CA ALA A 211 8.35 14.27 -17.50
C ALA A 211 9.54 13.76 -18.36
N GLY A 212 9.68 14.21 -19.60
CA GLY A 212 10.82 13.91 -20.47
C GLY A 212 10.43 13.22 -21.78
N THR A 213 11.17 13.53 -22.82
CA THR A 213 10.91 13.04 -24.20
C THR A 213 11.59 11.71 -24.50
N ASP A 214 12.52 11.25 -23.67
CA ASP A 214 13.37 10.09 -23.99
C ASP A 214 12.61 8.76 -23.93
N ASN A 215 11.53 8.67 -23.10
CA ASN A 215 10.69 7.48 -22.97
C ASN A 215 9.19 7.80 -23.04
N MET A 216 8.77 8.56 -24.04
CA MET A 216 7.40 9.10 -24.16
C MET A 216 6.31 8.00 -24.15
N SER A 217 6.60 6.84 -24.74
CA SER A 217 5.70 5.68 -24.75
C SER A 217 5.47 5.08 -23.36
N GLU A 218 6.54 4.85 -22.62
CA GLU A 218 6.49 4.32 -21.25
C GLU A 218 5.81 5.29 -20.29
N THR A 219 6.17 6.57 -20.34
CA THR A 219 5.58 7.62 -19.50
C THR A 219 4.08 7.78 -19.77
N THR A 220 3.67 7.71 -21.03
CA THR A 220 2.24 7.83 -21.40
C THR A 220 1.45 6.62 -20.95
N ALA A 221 1.97 5.41 -21.12
CA ALA A 221 1.35 4.18 -20.67
C ALA A 221 1.25 4.16 -19.13
N ALA A 222 2.32 4.53 -18.44
CA ALA A 222 2.39 4.63 -17.00
C ALA A 222 1.38 5.63 -16.40
N MET A 223 1.28 6.83 -16.97
CA MET A 223 0.27 7.83 -16.55
C MET A 223 -1.16 7.37 -16.80
N SER A 224 -1.40 6.66 -17.91
CA SER A 224 -2.73 6.12 -18.22
C SER A 224 -3.12 5.04 -17.21
N ASP A 225 -2.22 4.10 -16.95
CA ASP A 225 -2.42 3.01 -15.98
C ASP A 225 -2.61 3.57 -14.55
N ALA A 226 -1.76 4.53 -14.13
CA ALA A 226 -1.89 5.19 -12.84
C ALA A 226 -3.22 5.93 -12.68
N GLY A 227 -3.64 6.69 -13.70
CA GLY A 227 -4.91 7.41 -13.68
C GLY A 227 -6.13 6.49 -13.61
N GLU A 228 -6.10 5.37 -14.33
CA GLU A 228 -7.17 4.36 -14.29
C GLU A 228 -7.24 3.67 -12.93
N ARG A 229 -6.12 3.20 -12.40
CA ARG A 229 -6.04 2.57 -11.08
C ARG A 229 -6.48 3.49 -9.96
N LEU A 230 -6.05 4.76 -9.97
CA LEU A 230 -6.49 5.76 -9.00
C LEU A 230 -7.99 6.00 -9.08
N SER A 231 -8.53 6.16 -10.30
CA SER A 231 -9.97 6.34 -10.51
C SER A 231 -10.77 5.16 -9.96
N ASP A 232 -10.36 3.94 -10.28
CA ASP A 232 -11.02 2.72 -9.80
C ASP A 232 -10.99 2.61 -8.27
N LEU A 233 -9.86 2.90 -7.65
CA LEU A 233 -9.72 2.89 -6.18
C LEU A 233 -10.64 3.93 -5.52
N PHE A 234 -10.64 5.18 -6.01
CA PHE A 234 -11.48 6.24 -5.44
C PHE A 234 -12.97 5.96 -5.62
N ILE A 235 -13.38 5.44 -6.78
CA ILE A 235 -14.77 5.09 -7.03
C ILE A 235 -15.19 3.96 -6.12
N MET A 236 -14.39 2.89 -6.05
CA MET A 236 -14.68 1.74 -5.21
C MET A 236 -14.80 2.14 -3.74
N GLN A 237 -13.84 2.90 -3.23
CA GLN A 237 -13.86 3.41 -1.86
C GLN A 237 -15.07 4.33 -1.60
N THR A 238 -15.41 5.19 -2.57
CA THR A 238 -16.59 6.06 -2.45
C THR A 238 -17.88 5.23 -2.41
N ILE A 239 -18.01 4.22 -3.27
CA ILE A 239 -19.18 3.32 -3.30
C ILE A 239 -19.27 2.53 -1.99
N LEU A 240 -18.16 1.97 -1.51
CA LEU A 240 -18.11 1.23 -0.25
C LEU A 240 -18.52 2.12 0.93
N ASN A 241 -17.92 3.29 1.06
CA ASN A 241 -18.24 4.22 2.14
C ASN A 241 -19.68 4.72 2.06
N ALA A 242 -20.18 5.01 0.85
CA ALA A 242 -21.56 5.46 0.65
C ALA A 242 -22.58 4.34 0.97
N SER A 243 -22.31 3.10 0.54
CA SER A 243 -23.18 1.97 0.84
C SER A 243 -23.24 1.68 2.34
N PHE A 244 -22.08 1.72 3.03
CA PHE A 244 -22.04 1.52 4.48
C PHE A 244 -22.67 2.69 5.24
N GLY A 245 -22.41 3.93 4.86
CA GLY A 245 -23.07 5.10 5.46
C GLY A 245 -24.59 5.09 5.29
N LEU A 246 -25.07 4.68 4.12
CA LEU A 246 -26.50 4.48 3.88
C LEU A 246 -27.07 3.36 4.75
N PHE A 247 -26.38 2.21 4.83
CA PHE A 247 -26.75 1.10 5.69
C PHE A 247 -26.86 1.54 7.15
N VAL A 248 -25.83 2.22 7.68
CA VAL A 248 -25.84 2.74 9.06
C VAL A 248 -27.00 3.71 9.27
N GLY A 249 -27.21 4.66 8.34
CA GLY A 249 -28.33 5.61 8.42
C GLY A 249 -29.70 4.92 8.45
N CYS A 250 -29.93 3.92 7.60
CA CYS A 250 -31.16 3.13 7.58
C CYS A 250 -31.37 2.34 8.87
N VAL A 251 -30.31 1.67 9.37
CA VAL A 251 -30.43 0.88 10.61
C VAL A 251 -30.64 1.78 11.83
N LEU A 252 -29.94 2.92 11.92
CA LEU A 252 -30.18 3.91 13.00
C LEU A 252 -31.59 4.48 12.96
N MET A 253 -32.16 4.66 11.77
CA MET A 253 -33.55 5.07 11.59
C MET A 253 -34.55 3.99 12.11
N LEU A 254 -34.27 2.71 11.86
CA LEU A 254 -35.05 1.59 12.37
C LEU A 254 -34.93 1.44 13.88
N ILE A 255 -33.76 1.71 14.46
CA ILE A 255 -33.53 1.71 15.91
C ILE A 255 -34.29 2.89 16.58
N GLY A 256 -34.55 3.96 15.83
CA GLY A 256 -35.26 5.16 16.32
C GLY A 256 -34.30 6.25 16.80
N VAL A 257 -33.03 6.22 16.43
CA VAL A 257 -32.06 7.28 16.76
C VAL A 257 -32.41 8.56 16.00
N PRO A 258 -32.57 9.71 16.68
CA PRO A 258 -32.89 10.99 16.01
C PRO A 258 -31.83 11.39 14.99
N ASN A 259 -32.27 12.05 13.92
CA ASN A 259 -31.37 12.52 12.85
C ASN A 259 -30.48 11.41 12.23
N ALA A 260 -31.00 10.19 12.10
CA ALA A 260 -30.28 9.03 11.56
C ALA A 260 -29.58 9.30 10.22
N PRO A 261 -30.12 10.05 9.23
CA PRO A 261 -29.42 10.38 8.00
C PRO A 261 -28.14 11.19 8.23
N LEU A 262 -28.10 12.07 9.23
CA LEU A 262 -26.91 12.83 9.61
C LEU A 262 -25.76 11.91 10.01
N TRP A 263 -26.05 10.90 10.83
CA TRP A 263 -25.08 9.92 11.29
C TRP A 263 -24.60 9.01 10.17
N GLY A 264 -25.49 8.66 9.25
CA GLY A 264 -25.12 7.91 8.04
C GLY A 264 -24.13 8.69 7.15
N VAL A 265 -24.39 10.00 6.92
CA VAL A 265 -23.46 10.85 6.16
C VAL A 265 -22.17 11.08 6.94
N LEU A 266 -22.23 11.27 8.25
CA LEU A 266 -21.02 11.37 9.08
C LEU A 266 -20.17 10.11 8.96
N THR A 267 -20.77 8.94 9.02
CA THR A 267 -20.09 7.65 8.83
C THR A 267 -19.46 7.57 7.44
N PHE A 268 -20.18 7.94 6.38
CA PHE A 268 -19.65 8.00 5.02
C PHE A 268 -18.39 8.86 4.92
N VAL A 269 -18.43 10.09 5.46
CA VAL A 269 -17.30 11.03 5.39
C VAL A 269 -16.14 10.59 6.27
N MET A 270 -16.42 10.15 7.50
CA MET A 270 -15.37 9.74 8.44
C MET A 270 -14.61 8.50 7.97
N ARG A 271 -15.24 7.60 7.25
CA ARG A 271 -14.59 6.39 6.70
C ARG A 271 -13.47 6.69 5.68
N PHE A 272 -13.35 7.90 5.18
CA PHE A 272 -12.15 8.30 4.43
C PHE A 272 -10.92 8.45 5.33
N VAL A 273 -11.10 8.54 6.66
CA VAL A 273 -10.02 8.53 7.65
C VAL A 273 -9.76 7.10 8.10
N PRO A 274 -8.65 6.47 7.67
CA PRO A 274 -8.39 5.08 7.99
C PRO A 274 -8.31 4.81 9.49
N TYR A 275 -8.82 3.68 9.94
CA TYR A 275 -8.81 3.16 11.32
C TYR A 275 -9.55 4.03 12.34
N VAL A 276 -9.36 5.35 12.33
CA VAL A 276 -9.90 6.27 13.33
C VAL A 276 -11.33 6.70 12.98
N GLY A 277 -11.60 6.90 11.70
CA GLY A 277 -12.84 7.50 11.24
C GLY A 277 -14.09 6.71 11.60
N SER A 278 -14.03 5.40 11.45
CA SER A 278 -15.12 4.49 11.77
C SER A 278 -15.52 4.56 13.24
N TYR A 279 -14.54 4.50 14.13
CA TYR A 279 -14.78 4.61 15.58
C TYR A 279 -15.26 6.00 15.97
N LEU A 280 -14.69 7.05 15.37
CA LEU A 280 -15.10 8.42 15.64
C LEU A 280 -16.53 8.70 15.19
N SER A 281 -16.96 8.09 14.08
CA SER A 281 -18.34 8.23 13.58
C SER A 281 -19.38 7.52 14.46
N ALA A 282 -19.00 6.48 15.21
CA ALA A 282 -19.86 5.73 16.09
C ALA A 282 -20.18 6.46 17.41
N ILE A 283 -19.24 7.27 17.90
CA ILE A 283 -19.36 7.95 19.21
C ILE A 283 -20.62 8.83 19.30
N PRO A 284 -20.88 9.78 18.37
CA PRO A 284 -22.03 10.67 18.51
C PRO A 284 -23.39 9.96 18.51
N PRO A 285 -23.70 9.00 17.61
CA PRO A 285 -24.99 8.33 17.64
C PRO A 285 -25.16 7.42 18.87
N ILE A 286 -24.08 6.82 19.40
CA ILE A 286 -24.13 6.05 20.66
C ILE A 286 -24.44 6.97 21.84
N LEU A 287 -23.78 8.12 21.94
CA LEU A 287 -24.05 9.11 22.99
C LEU A 287 -25.47 9.66 22.88
N LEU A 288 -25.94 9.92 21.66
CA LEU A 288 -27.31 10.37 21.44
C LEU A 288 -28.34 9.30 21.82
N ALA A 289 -28.11 8.05 21.45
CA ALA A 289 -28.94 6.94 21.85
C ALA A 289 -29.01 6.81 23.39
N ALA A 290 -27.89 7.05 24.08
CA ALA A 290 -27.85 7.10 25.54
C ALA A 290 -28.63 8.28 26.14
N ALA A 291 -28.72 9.38 25.40
CA ALA A 291 -29.42 10.57 25.85
C ALA A 291 -30.94 10.51 25.61
N VAL A 292 -31.36 9.89 24.52
CA VAL A 292 -32.77 9.88 24.07
C VAL A 292 -33.57 8.78 24.75
N ASP A 293 -33.05 7.56 24.78
CA ASP A 293 -33.78 6.40 25.34
C ASP A 293 -33.63 6.33 26.85
N PRO A 294 -34.71 6.26 27.63
CA PRO A 294 -34.61 6.01 29.07
C PRO A 294 -33.99 4.64 29.38
N GLY A 295 -34.20 3.65 28.52
CA GLY A 295 -33.64 2.31 28.63
C GLY A 295 -32.20 2.19 28.08
N TRP A 296 -31.70 0.97 28.04
CA TRP A 296 -30.40 0.63 27.42
C TRP A 296 -30.52 0.03 26.02
N GLY A 297 -31.78 -0.23 25.57
CA GLY A 297 -32.03 -0.95 24.33
C GLY A 297 -31.46 -0.24 23.09
N MET A 298 -31.71 1.06 22.95
CA MET A 298 -31.22 1.86 21.85
C MET A 298 -29.70 1.96 21.84
N VAL A 299 -29.07 2.12 23.02
CA VAL A 299 -27.61 2.17 23.17
C VAL A 299 -26.98 0.86 22.73
N ILE A 300 -27.49 -0.28 23.25
CA ILE A 300 -26.96 -1.62 22.93
C ILE A 300 -27.14 -1.91 21.44
N SER A 301 -28.28 -1.59 20.85
CA SER A 301 -28.54 -1.79 19.42
C SER A 301 -27.61 -0.93 18.55
N THR A 302 -27.40 0.33 18.92
CA THR A 302 -26.48 1.23 18.21
C THR A 302 -25.03 0.78 18.35
N LEU A 303 -24.61 0.36 19.55
CA LEU A 303 -23.28 -0.19 19.78
C LEU A 303 -23.07 -1.48 18.99
N ALA A 304 -24.06 -2.39 18.99
CA ALA A 304 -23.99 -3.64 18.24
C ALA A 304 -23.90 -3.39 16.71
N LEU A 305 -24.60 -2.38 16.19
CA LEU A 305 -24.52 -1.98 14.79
C LEU A 305 -23.07 -1.68 14.38
N PHE A 306 -22.35 -0.84 15.14
CA PHE A 306 -20.98 -0.50 14.83
C PHE A 306 -19.99 -1.62 15.19
N ALA A 307 -20.18 -2.31 16.33
CA ALA A 307 -19.30 -3.39 16.76
C ALA A 307 -19.35 -4.62 15.84
N ILE A 308 -20.43 -4.84 15.12
CA ILE A 308 -20.57 -5.93 14.16
C ILE A 308 -20.35 -5.40 12.74
N GLY A 309 -20.94 -4.26 12.39
CA GLY A 309 -20.91 -3.70 11.04
C GLY A 309 -19.50 -3.30 10.60
N GLU A 310 -18.70 -2.68 11.47
CA GLU A 310 -17.32 -2.26 11.13
C GLU A 310 -16.39 -3.44 10.87
N PRO A 311 -16.31 -4.48 11.73
CA PRO A 311 -15.49 -5.66 11.42
C PRO A 311 -15.97 -6.40 10.17
N VAL A 312 -17.28 -6.54 9.96
CA VAL A 312 -17.82 -7.17 8.74
C VAL A 312 -17.39 -6.38 7.50
N MET A 313 -17.48 -5.05 7.54
CA MET A 313 -17.07 -4.20 6.43
C MET A 313 -15.57 -4.26 6.20
N GLY A 314 -14.75 -4.03 7.25
CA GLY A 314 -13.30 -3.93 7.15
C GLY A 314 -12.57 -5.26 6.94
N GLN A 315 -13.08 -6.38 7.50
CA GLN A 315 -12.42 -7.68 7.41
C GLN A 315 -12.89 -8.54 6.23
N PHE A 316 -14.12 -8.35 5.77
CA PHE A 316 -14.71 -9.18 4.71
C PHE A 316 -15.02 -8.39 3.44
N VAL A 317 -15.75 -7.28 3.54
CA VAL A 317 -16.25 -6.56 2.35
C VAL A 317 -15.13 -5.77 1.66
N GLU A 318 -14.35 -5.01 2.43
CA GLU A 318 -13.23 -4.22 1.88
C GLU A 318 -12.16 -5.11 1.21
N PRO A 319 -11.63 -6.18 1.84
CA PRO A 319 -10.67 -7.06 1.19
C PRO A 319 -11.23 -7.78 -0.04
N PHE A 320 -12.51 -8.16 0.00
CA PHE A 320 -13.18 -8.82 -1.13
C PHE A 320 -13.33 -7.88 -2.34
N MET A 321 -13.64 -6.61 -2.11
CA MET A 321 -13.88 -5.63 -3.18
C MET A 321 -12.62 -4.90 -3.64
N LEU A 322 -11.76 -4.48 -2.72
CA LEU A 322 -10.53 -3.75 -3.03
C LEU A 322 -9.35 -4.68 -3.34
N GLY A 323 -9.36 -5.94 -2.83
CA GLY A 323 -8.25 -6.87 -2.94
C GLY A 323 -6.97 -6.33 -2.27
N LYS A 324 -5.79 -6.77 -2.71
CA LYS A 324 -4.48 -6.30 -2.23
C LYS A 324 -4.10 -4.89 -2.77
N ARG A 325 -5.07 -4.04 -3.11
CA ARG A 325 -4.86 -2.79 -3.85
C ARG A 325 -4.80 -1.52 -2.99
N ALA A 326 -4.81 -1.63 -1.67
CA ALA A 326 -4.83 -0.46 -0.78
C ALA A 326 -3.59 0.45 -0.91
N GLY A 327 -2.44 -0.10 -1.28
CA GLY A 327 -1.26 0.66 -1.70
C GLY A 327 -0.54 1.48 -0.64
N LEU A 328 -1.02 1.49 0.61
CA LEU A 328 -0.41 2.24 1.73
C LEU A 328 -0.27 1.34 2.96
N SER A 329 0.91 1.36 3.60
CA SER A 329 1.12 0.65 4.85
C SER A 329 0.31 1.28 6.01
N PRO A 330 -0.07 0.51 7.06
CA PRO A 330 -0.78 1.04 8.23
C PRO A 330 -0.03 2.20 8.91
N PHE A 331 1.28 2.11 8.99
CA PHE A 331 2.13 3.17 9.52
C PHE A 331 2.05 4.44 8.66
N ALA A 332 2.13 4.28 7.34
CA ALA A 332 2.01 5.38 6.39
C ALA A 332 0.67 6.09 6.50
N MET A 333 -0.43 5.36 6.74
CA MET A 333 -1.75 5.96 6.92
C MET A 333 -1.83 6.85 8.17
N VAL A 334 -1.27 6.41 9.31
CA VAL A 334 -1.24 7.22 10.55
C VAL A 334 -0.35 8.45 10.36
N LEU A 335 0.83 8.26 9.76
CA LEU A 335 1.76 9.36 9.45
C LEU A 335 1.12 10.39 8.52
N SER A 336 0.47 9.92 7.47
CA SER A 336 -0.27 10.73 6.49
C SER A 336 -1.40 11.52 7.16
N ALA A 337 -2.24 10.85 7.97
CA ALA A 337 -3.31 11.50 8.71
C ALA A 337 -2.78 12.63 9.60
N SER A 338 -1.68 12.38 10.32
CA SER A 338 -1.03 13.37 11.17
C SER A 338 -0.47 14.54 10.37
N PHE A 339 0.25 14.25 9.27
CA PHE A 339 0.87 15.24 8.41
C PHE A 339 -0.16 16.18 7.76
N TRP A 340 -1.17 15.63 7.09
CA TRP A 340 -2.18 16.42 6.40
C TRP A 340 -3.10 17.18 7.35
N THR A 341 -3.37 16.61 8.56
CA THR A 341 -4.12 17.30 9.61
C THR A 341 -3.36 18.53 10.11
N LEU A 342 -2.05 18.41 10.29
CA LEU A 342 -1.20 19.53 10.70
C LEU A 342 -1.19 20.65 9.65
N LEU A 343 -1.20 20.31 8.37
CA LEU A 343 -1.16 21.29 7.27
C LEU A 343 -2.51 21.97 7.01
N TRP A 344 -3.60 21.18 6.92
CA TRP A 344 -4.90 21.64 6.43
C TRP A 344 -6.06 21.40 7.43
N GLY A 345 -5.75 21.00 8.67
CA GLY A 345 -6.76 20.73 9.70
C GLY A 345 -7.68 19.55 9.39
N PRO A 346 -8.97 19.62 9.80
CA PRO A 346 -9.92 18.51 9.60
C PRO A 346 -10.12 18.09 8.15
N ILE A 347 -10.02 19.04 7.21
CA ILE A 347 -10.12 18.73 5.78
C ILE A 347 -8.92 17.91 5.33
N GLY A 348 -7.72 18.26 5.82
CA GLY A 348 -6.50 17.48 5.59
C GLY A 348 -6.60 16.06 6.12
N LEU A 349 -7.23 15.85 7.27
CA LEU A 349 -7.47 14.53 7.84
C LEU A 349 -8.33 13.64 6.91
N VAL A 350 -9.43 14.19 6.39
CA VAL A 350 -10.33 13.49 5.47
C VAL A 350 -9.62 13.18 4.13
N LEU A 351 -8.78 14.10 3.66
CA LEU A 351 -8.05 13.96 2.40
C LEU A 351 -6.72 13.21 2.54
N ALA A 352 -6.30 12.83 3.75
CA ALA A 352 -4.98 12.26 4.01
C ALA A 352 -4.69 11.01 3.16
N ALA A 353 -5.57 10.02 3.18
CA ALA A 353 -5.39 8.79 2.42
C ALA A 353 -5.36 9.04 0.90
N PRO A 354 -6.35 9.74 0.29
CA PRO A 354 -6.32 10.02 -1.13
C PRO A 354 -5.11 10.84 -1.58
N LEU A 355 -4.72 11.87 -0.83
CA LEU A 355 -3.55 12.68 -1.21
C LEU A 355 -2.25 11.90 -1.14
N THR A 356 -2.06 11.10 -0.09
CA THR A 356 -0.86 10.28 0.05
C THR A 356 -0.81 9.19 -1.02
N LEU A 357 -1.94 8.58 -1.36
CA LEU A 357 -2.00 7.62 -2.46
C LEU A 357 -1.57 8.26 -3.80
N VAL A 358 -2.04 9.48 -4.09
CA VAL A 358 -1.58 10.22 -5.28
C VAL A 358 -0.07 10.45 -5.25
N VAL A 359 0.48 10.84 -4.09
CA VAL A 359 1.94 11.08 -3.94
C VAL A 359 2.72 9.76 -4.14
N VAL A 360 2.27 8.64 -3.57
CA VAL A 360 2.90 7.33 -3.73
C VAL A 360 2.85 6.86 -5.18
N VAL A 361 1.70 7.00 -5.85
CA VAL A 361 1.57 6.63 -7.26
C VAL A 361 2.49 7.48 -8.15
N ILE A 362 2.55 8.80 -7.93
CA ILE A 362 3.49 9.67 -8.65
C ILE A 362 4.95 9.28 -8.35
N GLY A 363 5.23 8.90 -7.11
CA GLY A 363 6.55 8.45 -6.67
C GLY A 363 7.08 7.21 -7.43
N ARG A 364 6.19 6.33 -7.88
CA ARG A 364 6.56 5.14 -8.69
C ARG A 364 7.17 5.50 -10.05
N TYR A 365 6.80 6.66 -10.60
CA TYR A 365 7.24 7.09 -11.94
C TYR A 365 8.33 8.15 -11.92
N ILE A 366 8.60 8.76 -10.78
CA ILE A 366 9.64 9.77 -10.61
C ILE A 366 10.77 9.19 -9.76
N PRO A 367 11.97 8.88 -10.34
CA PRO A 367 13.05 8.26 -9.58
C PRO A 367 13.49 9.04 -8.32
N SER A 368 13.38 10.37 -8.34
CA SER A 368 13.68 11.20 -7.17
C SER A 368 12.68 11.05 -6.02
N LEU A 369 11.49 10.49 -6.27
CA LEU A 369 10.43 10.26 -5.29
C LEU A 369 10.21 8.78 -4.96
N GLU A 370 11.03 7.88 -5.51
CA GLU A 370 10.94 6.44 -5.26
C GLU A 370 11.01 6.11 -3.76
N PHE A 371 11.81 6.88 -2.99
CA PHE A 371 11.87 6.71 -1.54
C PHE A 371 10.51 6.88 -0.84
N VAL A 372 9.61 7.69 -1.39
CA VAL A 372 8.24 7.87 -0.85
C VAL A 372 7.43 6.60 -1.03
N THR A 373 7.56 5.95 -2.19
CA THR A 373 6.89 4.69 -2.48
C THR A 373 7.39 3.58 -1.56
N VAL A 374 8.71 3.50 -1.33
CA VAL A 374 9.31 2.53 -0.41
C VAL A 374 8.89 2.79 1.05
N LEU A 375 8.82 4.06 1.48
CA LEU A 375 8.50 4.41 2.86
C LEU A 375 7.01 4.27 3.19
N LEU A 376 6.14 4.65 2.25
CA LEU A 376 4.70 4.75 2.48
C LEU A 376 3.88 3.63 1.81
N GLY A 377 4.47 2.93 0.84
CA GLY A 377 3.81 1.85 0.13
C GLY A 377 3.52 0.63 1.01
N ASP A 378 2.60 -0.22 0.54
CA ASP A 378 2.21 -1.49 1.16
C ASP A 378 2.99 -2.68 0.55
N GLU A 379 3.67 -2.46 -0.57
CA GLU A 379 4.50 -3.47 -1.19
C GLU A 379 5.75 -3.73 -0.35
N PRO A 380 6.20 -4.98 -0.23
CA PRO A 380 7.47 -5.27 0.43
C PRO A 380 8.57 -4.39 -0.14
N PRO A 381 9.39 -3.75 0.70
CA PRO A 381 10.44 -2.81 0.25
C PRO A 381 11.54 -3.51 -0.54
N LEU A 382 11.68 -4.81 -0.38
CA LEU A 382 12.60 -5.68 -1.09
C LEU A 382 11.80 -6.63 -1.98
N SER A 383 12.28 -6.87 -3.20
CA SER A 383 11.78 -7.97 -4.02
C SER A 383 12.21 -9.31 -3.40
N ASP A 384 11.50 -10.40 -3.68
CA ASP A 384 11.78 -11.73 -3.11
C ASP A 384 13.25 -12.13 -3.24
N GLN A 385 13.88 -11.80 -4.36
CA GLN A 385 15.31 -12.02 -4.59
C GLN A 385 16.22 -11.14 -3.73
N GLN A 386 15.81 -9.88 -3.47
CA GLN A 386 16.57 -8.95 -2.62
C GLN A 386 16.41 -9.31 -1.15
N GLU A 387 15.23 -9.74 -0.76
CA GLU A 387 14.92 -10.20 0.59
C GLU A 387 15.71 -11.47 0.92
N PHE A 388 15.70 -12.46 0.02
CA PHE A 388 16.52 -13.66 0.17
C PHE A 388 18.02 -13.32 0.28
N TYR A 389 18.51 -12.43 -0.58
CA TYR A 389 19.90 -11.97 -0.49
C TYR A 389 20.18 -11.24 0.82
N HIS A 390 19.24 -10.46 1.33
CA HIS A 390 19.35 -9.79 2.63
C HIS A 390 19.46 -10.80 3.77
N PHE A 391 18.61 -11.83 3.80
CA PHE A 391 18.71 -12.90 4.80
C PHE A 391 20.08 -13.58 4.77
N LEU A 392 20.59 -13.86 3.58
CA LEU A 392 21.93 -14.45 3.43
C LEU A 392 23.05 -13.52 3.93
N LEU A 393 22.91 -12.20 3.75
CA LEU A 393 23.89 -11.21 4.21
C LEU A 393 23.83 -10.95 5.71
N SER A 394 22.65 -11.05 6.31
CA SER A 394 22.43 -10.81 7.74
C SER A 394 22.66 -12.03 8.62
N GLY A 395 23.02 -13.17 8.04
CA GLY A 395 23.18 -14.41 8.80
C GLY A 395 21.86 -15.05 9.24
N ASP A 396 20.72 -14.62 8.68
CA ASP A 396 19.38 -15.13 9.04
C ASP A 396 19.00 -16.33 8.17
N ALA A 397 19.52 -17.50 8.52
CA ALA A 397 19.21 -18.75 7.84
C ALA A 397 17.72 -19.14 7.99
N TYR A 398 17.08 -18.83 9.13
CA TYR A 398 15.67 -19.16 9.35
C TYR A 398 14.75 -18.34 8.44
N GLY A 399 14.96 -17.03 8.31
CA GLY A 399 14.23 -16.20 7.38
C GLY A 399 14.37 -16.66 5.93
N ALA A 400 15.58 -17.06 5.52
CA ALA A 400 15.82 -17.61 4.19
C ALA A 400 15.08 -18.93 3.96
N ILE A 401 15.01 -19.82 4.97
CA ILE A 401 14.28 -21.09 4.89
C ILE A 401 12.78 -20.85 4.79
N ASP A 402 12.22 -20.01 5.66
CA ASP A 402 10.79 -19.68 5.68
C ASP A 402 10.33 -19.14 4.32
N GLN A 403 11.11 -18.22 3.73
CA GLN A 403 10.82 -17.65 2.41
C GLN A 403 10.81 -18.72 1.30
N LEU A 404 11.77 -19.66 1.34
CA LEU A 404 11.81 -20.76 0.37
C LEU A 404 10.64 -21.76 0.57
N GLU A 405 10.19 -21.97 1.80
CA GLU A 405 9.05 -22.83 2.11
C GLU A 405 7.74 -22.21 1.63
N GLU A 406 7.52 -20.93 1.92
CA GLU A 406 6.36 -20.17 1.45
C GLU A 406 6.30 -20.13 -0.09
N ALA A 407 7.41 -19.83 -0.75
CA ALA A 407 7.48 -19.82 -2.21
C ALA A 407 7.16 -21.19 -2.82
N LYS A 408 7.58 -22.28 -2.15
CA LYS A 408 7.36 -23.65 -2.62
C LYS A 408 5.91 -24.12 -2.49
N GLU A 409 5.11 -23.57 -1.58
CA GLU A 409 3.69 -23.91 -1.48
C GLU A 409 2.92 -23.61 -2.76
N THR A 410 3.37 -22.59 -3.51
CA THR A 410 2.70 -22.12 -4.73
C THR A 410 3.45 -22.43 -6.01
N THR A 411 4.78 -22.68 -5.94
CA THR A 411 5.66 -22.73 -7.11
C THR A 411 6.64 -23.90 -7.02
N PRO A 412 6.88 -24.65 -8.12
CA PRO A 412 7.88 -25.72 -8.13
C PRO A 412 9.30 -25.21 -7.84
N MET A 413 10.13 -25.99 -7.14
CA MET A 413 11.48 -25.59 -6.71
C MET A 413 12.39 -25.10 -7.85
N GLY A 414 12.22 -25.62 -9.06
CA GLY A 414 12.97 -25.13 -10.23
C GLY A 414 12.67 -23.67 -10.58
N GLU A 415 11.40 -23.30 -10.51
CA GLU A 415 10.95 -21.93 -10.77
C GLU A 415 11.28 -20.99 -9.58
N VAL A 416 11.23 -21.49 -8.34
CA VAL A 416 11.73 -20.77 -7.15
C VAL A 416 13.22 -20.48 -7.30
N GLY A 417 14.00 -21.45 -7.81
CA GLY A 417 15.40 -21.25 -8.14
C GLY A 417 15.61 -20.12 -9.15
N ASP A 418 14.84 -20.11 -10.24
CA ASP A 418 14.93 -19.06 -11.28
C ASP A 418 14.44 -17.68 -10.79
N ALA A 419 13.43 -17.63 -9.93
CA ALA A 419 12.82 -16.38 -9.48
C ALA A 419 13.54 -15.75 -8.26
N ILE A 420 14.05 -16.56 -7.33
CA ILE A 420 14.57 -16.10 -6.04
C ILE A 420 16.06 -16.39 -5.90
N ILE A 421 16.44 -17.68 -5.94
CA ILE A 421 17.79 -18.09 -5.51
C ILE A 421 18.87 -17.58 -6.48
N ILE A 422 18.69 -17.85 -7.77
CA ILE A 422 19.70 -17.48 -8.77
C ILE A 422 19.83 -15.96 -8.91
N PRO A 423 18.75 -15.16 -8.97
CA PRO A 423 18.87 -13.71 -8.95
C PRO A 423 19.54 -13.17 -7.69
N ALA A 424 19.27 -13.73 -6.50
CA ALA A 424 19.95 -13.34 -5.26
C ALA A 424 21.45 -13.61 -5.31
N LEU A 425 21.87 -14.77 -5.81
CA LEU A 425 23.29 -15.10 -6.01
C LEU A 425 23.95 -14.19 -7.08
N LYS A 426 23.20 -13.75 -8.11
CA LYS A 426 23.66 -12.73 -9.06
C LYS A 426 23.94 -11.39 -8.37
N LEU A 427 23.07 -10.94 -7.47
CA LEU A 427 23.29 -9.75 -6.66
C LEU A 427 24.58 -9.88 -5.85
N ALA A 428 24.78 -11.01 -5.18
CA ALA A 428 26.02 -11.30 -4.44
C ALA A 428 27.28 -11.27 -5.35
N ALA A 429 27.17 -11.83 -6.55
CA ALA A 429 28.26 -11.81 -7.52
C ALA A 429 28.58 -10.40 -8.03
N ILE A 430 27.56 -9.55 -8.23
CA ILE A 430 27.71 -8.14 -8.63
C ILE A 430 28.38 -7.34 -7.50
N ASP A 431 27.92 -7.49 -6.26
CA ASP A 431 28.45 -6.75 -5.13
C ASP A 431 29.88 -7.16 -4.80
N ARG A 432 30.23 -8.43 -4.95
CA ARG A 432 31.60 -8.90 -4.88
C ARG A 432 32.49 -8.28 -5.96
N ARG A 433 32.02 -8.24 -7.21
CA ARG A 433 32.78 -7.61 -8.33
C ARG A 433 33.00 -6.11 -8.10
N ARG A 434 32.04 -5.43 -7.48
CA ARG A 434 32.11 -4.00 -7.14
C ARG A 434 32.90 -3.71 -5.87
N GLY A 435 33.43 -4.74 -5.19
CA GLY A 435 34.17 -4.60 -3.94
C GLY A 435 33.33 -4.17 -2.75
N ARG A 436 32.01 -4.38 -2.81
CA ARG A 436 31.08 -4.10 -1.70
C ARG A 436 31.03 -5.24 -0.68
N LEU A 437 31.31 -6.46 -1.11
CA LEU A 437 31.46 -7.62 -0.24
C LEU A 437 32.95 -7.84 0.02
N ASP A 438 33.35 -7.63 1.27
CA ASP A 438 34.67 -7.99 1.75
C ASP A 438 34.79 -9.53 1.95
N PRO A 439 36.00 -10.08 2.14
CA PRO A 439 36.17 -11.51 2.35
C PRO A 439 35.46 -12.05 3.59
N ALA A 440 35.27 -11.23 4.64
CA ALA A 440 34.55 -11.63 5.85
C ALA A 440 33.05 -11.79 5.57
N ALA A 441 32.43 -10.83 4.88
CA ALA A 441 31.03 -10.91 4.46
C ALA A 441 30.75 -12.08 3.51
N VAL A 442 31.72 -12.42 2.61
CA VAL A 442 31.60 -13.61 1.75
C VAL A 442 31.59 -14.89 2.59
N LYS A 443 32.43 -14.94 3.63
CA LYS A 443 32.50 -16.10 4.52
C LYS A 443 31.20 -16.26 5.34
N GLU A 444 30.65 -15.18 5.86
CA GLU A 444 29.37 -15.16 6.60
C GLU A 444 28.22 -15.62 5.69
N LEU A 445 28.20 -15.16 4.46
CA LEU A 445 27.24 -15.61 3.45
C LEU A 445 27.41 -17.11 3.12
N GLU A 446 28.65 -17.62 3.05
CA GLU A 446 28.92 -19.06 2.88
C GLU A 446 28.42 -19.87 4.08
N GLU A 447 28.65 -19.40 5.32
CA GLU A 447 28.20 -20.05 6.55
C GLU A 447 26.66 -20.06 6.63
N THR A 448 25.98 -18.96 6.30
CA THR A 448 24.51 -18.90 6.26
C THR A 448 23.93 -19.85 5.23
N VAL A 449 24.50 -19.88 4.02
CA VAL A 449 24.05 -20.83 2.99
C VAL A 449 24.28 -22.28 3.42
N ASP A 450 25.36 -22.56 4.13
CA ASP A 450 25.61 -23.90 4.66
C ASP A 450 24.56 -24.30 5.71
N GLU A 451 24.15 -23.36 6.58
CA GLU A 451 23.09 -23.57 7.55
C GLU A 451 21.73 -23.80 6.87
N VAL A 452 21.36 -22.96 5.89
CA VAL A 452 20.15 -23.16 5.06
C VAL A 452 20.19 -24.54 4.38
N PHE A 453 21.34 -24.89 3.81
CA PHE A 453 21.52 -26.18 3.13
C PHE A 453 21.40 -27.37 4.08
N GLU A 454 22.07 -27.34 5.24
CA GLU A 454 22.04 -28.42 6.24
C GLU A 454 20.65 -28.58 6.89
N SER A 455 19.95 -27.49 7.12
CA SER A 455 18.60 -27.51 7.68
C SER A 455 17.58 -28.04 6.67
N ARG A 456 17.65 -27.56 5.43
CA ARG A 456 16.66 -27.85 4.38
C ARG A 456 16.91 -29.19 3.69
N TRP A 457 18.20 -29.55 3.47
CA TRP A 457 18.63 -30.76 2.79
C TRP A 457 19.68 -31.54 3.61
N PRO A 458 19.27 -32.19 4.70
CA PRO A 458 20.21 -32.87 5.60
C PRO A 458 21.01 -33.93 4.87
N LYS A 459 22.30 -33.95 5.16
CA LYS A 459 23.29 -34.87 4.56
C LYS A 459 22.92 -36.34 4.75
N LYS A 460 22.39 -36.97 3.70
CA LYS A 460 22.40 -38.40 3.51
C LYS A 460 23.19 -38.74 2.23
N THR A 461 24.32 -38.08 2.01
CA THR A 461 25.11 -38.30 0.79
C THR A 461 25.93 -39.57 0.91
N ARG A 462 25.60 -40.56 0.11
CA ARG A 462 26.53 -41.65 -0.26
C ARG A 462 27.62 -41.06 -1.16
N ASP A 463 28.81 -41.67 -1.16
CA ASP A 463 29.93 -41.25 -2.03
C ASP A 463 29.70 -41.55 -3.51
N ASP A 464 28.66 -42.32 -3.86
CA ASP A 464 28.29 -42.79 -5.20
C ASP A 464 27.18 -41.90 -5.84
N ALA A 465 27.28 -40.56 -5.72
CA ALA A 465 26.34 -39.67 -6.36
C ALA A 465 26.40 -39.76 -7.89
N ARG A 466 25.22 -39.90 -8.53
CA ARG A 466 25.10 -40.03 -9.99
C ARG A 466 25.39 -38.73 -10.74
N ILE A 467 25.11 -37.58 -10.08
CA ILE A 467 25.29 -36.24 -10.65
C ILE A 467 26.34 -35.51 -9.82
N LEU A 468 27.44 -35.11 -10.46
CA LEU A 468 28.47 -34.30 -9.87
C LEU A 468 28.29 -32.85 -10.29
N ILE A 469 28.10 -31.91 -9.32
CA ILE A 469 27.92 -30.49 -9.60
C ILE A 469 29.21 -29.76 -9.25
N ILE A 470 29.79 -29.09 -10.24
CA ILE A 470 31.07 -28.40 -10.14
C ILE A 470 30.89 -26.91 -10.30
N PRO A 471 31.36 -26.08 -9.34
CA PRO A 471 31.37 -24.63 -9.52
C PRO A 471 32.36 -24.23 -10.60
N ALA A 472 32.02 -23.27 -11.44
CA ALA A 472 32.92 -22.83 -12.48
C ALA A 472 34.11 -22.03 -11.91
N ARG A 473 33.85 -21.02 -11.05
CA ARG A 473 34.91 -20.22 -10.42
C ARG A 473 34.41 -19.37 -9.25
N GLY A 474 35.01 -19.55 -8.09
CA GLY A 474 34.79 -18.68 -6.93
C GLY A 474 33.65 -19.11 -6.01
N ALA A 475 33.56 -18.43 -4.87
CA ALA A 475 32.66 -18.77 -3.78
C ALA A 475 31.17 -18.77 -4.18
N ILE A 476 30.74 -17.76 -4.92
CA ILE A 476 29.32 -17.64 -5.33
C ILE A 476 28.89 -18.81 -6.23
N ASP A 477 29.77 -19.28 -7.12
CA ASP A 477 29.48 -20.46 -7.94
C ASP A 477 29.45 -21.74 -7.10
N VAL A 478 30.20 -21.81 -5.98
CA VAL A 478 30.09 -22.89 -4.98
C VAL A 478 28.73 -22.90 -4.33
N LEU A 479 28.21 -21.72 -3.95
CA LEU A 479 26.88 -21.59 -3.36
C LEU A 479 25.79 -22.04 -4.36
N ALA A 480 25.89 -21.61 -5.61
CA ALA A 480 24.97 -22.04 -6.66
C ALA A 480 25.04 -23.54 -6.90
N ALA A 481 26.22 -24.14 -6.83
CA ALA A 481 26.37 -25.59 -6.93
C ALA A 481 25.73 -26.33 -5.76
N LYS A 482 25.85 -25.83 -4.52
CA LYS A 482 25.18 -26.36 -3.34
C LYS A 482 23.66 -26.32 -3.48
N PHE A 483 23.08 -25.17 -3.85
CA PHE A 483 21.64 -25.06 -4.09
C PHE A 483 21.15 -25.97 -5.21
N SER A 484 21.94 -26.11 -6.28
CA SER A 484 21.60 -27.02 -7.37
C SER A 484 21.59 -28.49 -6.92
N ALA A 485 22.53 -28.90 -6.08
CA ALA A 485 22.56 -30.23 -5.51
C ALA A 485 21.38 -30.48 -4.55
N GLY A 486 21.06 -29.48 -3.70
CA GLY A 486 19.92 -29.55 -2.81
C GLY A 486 18.61 -29.75 -3.55
N ALA A 487 18.35 -28.90 -4.56
CA ALA A 487 17.14 -28.96 -5.37
C ALA A 487 17.00 -30.30 -6.15
N LEU A 488 18.10 -30.87 -6.62
CA LEU A 488 18.08 -32.22 -7.24
C LEU A 488 17.80 -33.32 -6.22
N ASN A 489 18.43 -33.24 -5.04
CA ASN A 489 18.25 -34.23 -3.98
C ASN A 489 16.87 -34.17 -3.33
N GLU A 490 16.16 -33.07 -3.43
CA GLU A 490 14.77 -32.95 -2.97
C GLU A 490 13.83 -33.81 -3.84
N CYS A 491 14.14 -33.93 -5.11
CA CYS A 491 13.35 -34.71 -6.05
C CYS A 491 13.71 -36.20 -6.04
N GLU A 492 15.00 -36.49 -6.00
CA GLU A 492 15.54 -37.86 -5.91
C GLU A 492 16.67 -37.87 -4.87
N PRO A 493 16.43 -38.38 -3.65
CA PRO A 493 17.43 -38.39 -2.58
C PRO A 493 18.74 -39.04 -2.97
N ASN A 494 19.86 -38.45 -2.61
CA ASN A 494 21.24 -38.93 -2.85
C ASN A 494 21.67 -38.97 -4.33
N THR A 495 21.03 -38.23 -5.21
CA THR A 495 21.35 -38.25 -6.64
C THR A 495 22.48 -37.28 -7.00
N ALA A 496 22.59 -36.14 -6.34
CA ALA A 496 23.53 -35.09 -6.67
C ALA A 496 24.49 -34.75 -5.52
N LYS A 497 25.75 -34.47 -5.85
CA LYS A 497 26.80 -34.02 -4.93
C LYS A 497 27.45 -32.77 -5.47
N ALA A 498 27.46 -31.68 -4.68
CA ALA A 498 28.18 -30.46 -5.01
C ALA A 498 29.64 -30.54 -4.53
N VAL A 499 30.56 -30.07 -5.37
CA VAL A 499 31.96 -29.92 -4.98
C VAL A 499 32.18 -28.55 -4.38
N THR A 500 32.74 -28.51 -3.18
CA THR A 500 32.91 -27.24 -2.40
C THR A 500 34.18 -26.45 -2.74
N GLN A 501 34.99 -26.91 -3.68
CA GLN A 501 36.22 -26.24 -4.09
C GLN A 501 35.92 -25.09 -5.08
N ALA A 502 36.49 -23.92 -4.83
CA ALA A 502 36.22 -22.70 -5.57
C ALA A 502 36.76 -22.62 -7.02
N SER A 503 37.43 -23.69 -7.51
CA SER A 503 37.94 -23.75 -8.87
C SER A 503 37.51 -25.06 -9.55
N GLY A 504 36.76 -24.92 -10.64
CA GLY A 504 36.26 -26.05 -11.39
C GLY A 504 37.35 -27.03 -11.87
N LEU A 505 38.52 -26.51 -12.26
CA LEU A 505 39.67 -27.36 -12.68
C LEU A 505 40.26 -28.13 -11.50
N THR A 506 40.41 -27.47 -10.33
CA THR A 506 40.94 -28.09 -9.11
C THR A 506 39.92 -29.08 -8.54
N ALA A 507 38.63 -28.75 -8.61
CA ALA A 507 37.55 -29.62 -8.21
C ALA A 507 37.54 -30.93 -8.99
N LEU A 508 37.69 -30.85 -10.32
CA LEU A 508 37.79 -32.02 -11.19
C LEU A 508 39.00 -32.91 -10.85
N SER A 509 40.19 -32.32 -10.64
CA SER A 509 41.38 -33.11 -10.35
C SER A 509 41.33 -33.76 -8.98
N ASN A 510 40.83 -33.08 -7.97
CA ASN A 510 40.75 -33.61 -6.61
C ASN A 510 39.68 -34.71 -6.48
N TYR A 511 38.53 -34.52 -7.17
CA TYR A 511 37.50 -35.55 -7.18
C TYR A 511 37.99 -36.83 -7.89
N SER A 512 38.68 -36.68 -9.03
CA SER A 512 39.28 -37.80 -9.76
C SER A 512 40.34 -38.57 -8.96
N SER A 513 41.11 -37.88 -8.08
CA SER A 513 42.11 -38.51 -7.23
C SER A 513 41.56 -39.13 -5.93
N ALA A 514 40.37 -38.71 -5.49
CA ALA A 514 39.75 -39.20 -4.25
C ALA A 514 38.84 -40.39 -4.44
N THR A 515 38.36 -40.67 -5.65
CA THR A 515 37.42 -41.76 -5.97
C THR A 515 38.01 -42.62 -7.08
N ASP A 516 38.65 -43.73 -6.69
CA ASP A 516 39.32 -44.63 -7.64
C ASP A 516 38.35 -45.42 -8.56
N ASP A 517 37.04 -45.53 -8.24
CA ASP A 517 36.09 -46.40 -8.98
C ASP A 517 34.70 -45.78 -9.29
N ALA A 518 34.33 -44.63 -8.76
CA ALA A 518 32.98 -44.06 -8.97
C ALA A 518 32.96 -43.04 -10.13
N GLN A 519 32.51 -43.46 -11.31
CA GLN A 519 32.24 -42.51 -12.41
C GLN A 519 30.83 -41.92 -12.28
N PRO A 520 30.70 -40.55 -12.23
CA PRO A 520 29.40 -39.91 -12.24
C PRO A 520 28.72 -40.08 -13.61
N ASP A 521 27.43 -40.35 -13.65
CA ASP A 521 26.65 -40.44 -14.90
C ASP A 521 26.58 -39.06 -15.60
N THR A 522 26.49 -38.00 -14.80
CA THR A 522 26.35 -36.63 -15.28
C THR A 522 27.25 -35.69 -14.49
N ILE A 523 27.89 -34.78 -15.18
CA ILE A 523 28.69 -33.69 -14.60
C ILE A 523 28.00 -32.36 -14.98
N ALA A 524 27.58 -31.58 -14.00
CA ALA A 524 27.00 -30.27 -14.20
C ALA A 524 28.00 -29.17 -13.78
N ILE A 525 28.29 -28.24 -14.65
CA ILE A 525 29.13 -27.08 -14.36
C ILE A 525 28.25 -25.84 -14.21
N VAL A 526 28.31 -25.19 -13.03
CA VAL A 526 27.43 -24.06 -12.68
C VAL A 526 28.24 -22.78 -12.64
N SER A 527 27.78 -21.74 -13.34
CA SER A 527 28.36 -20.40 -13.34
C SER A 527 27.29 -19.33 -13.14
N VAL A 528 27.45 -18.52 -12.11
CA VAL A 528 26.66 -17.31 -11.81
C VAL A 528 27.56 -16.07 -11.87
N SER A 529 28.85 -16.23 -11.56
CA SER A 529 29.82 -15.15 -11.41
C SER A 529 30.26 -14.50 -12.74
N GLY A 530 29.82 -14.98 -13.89
CA GLY A 530 30.15 -14.41 -15.21
C GLY A 530 31.58 -14.69 -15.63
N ILE A 531 31.83 -15.92 -16.03
CA ILE A 531 33.12 -16.34 -16.62
C ILE A 531 32.99 -16.28 -18.14
N ALA A 532 34.12 -15.99 -18.82
CA ALA A 532 34.13 -16.03 -20.27
C ALA A 532 33.72 -17.41 -20.81
N GLU A 533 32.83 -17.46 -21.79
CA GLU A 533 32.32 -18.69 -22.41
C GLU A 533 33.45 -19.66 -22.82
N LYS A 534 34.57 -19.13 -23.29
CA LYS A 534 35.78 -19.92 -23.62
C LYS A 534 36.33 -20.69 -22.41
N GLN A 535 36.26 -20.12 -21.22
CA GLN A 535 36.73 -20.77 -20.00
C GLN A 535 35.76 -21.85 -19.54
N LEU A 536 34.44 -21.60 -19.64
CA LEU A 536 33.42 -22.62 -19.37
C LEU A 536 33.57 -23.83 -20.29
N LYS A 537 33.71 -23.58 -21.60
CA LYS A 537 33.97 -24.63 -22.58
C LYS A 537 35.28 -25.39 -22.32
N HIS A 538 36.30 -24.73 -21.77
CA HIS A 538 37.55 -25.37 -21.38
C HIS A 538 37.38 -26.32 -20.18
N ILE A 539 36.63 -25.89 -19.15
CA ILE A 539 36.30 -26.71 -17.98
C ILE A 539 35.47 -27.92 -18.43
N ALA A 540 34.50 -27.74 -19.32
CA ALA A 540 33.68 -28.81 -19.87
C ALA A 540 34.48 -29.86 -20.63
N LYS A 541 35.37 -29.43 -21.55
CA LYS A 541 36.27 -30.34 -22.27
C LYS A 541 37.22 -31.10 -21.32
N ARG A 542 37.64 -30.47 -20.24
CA ARG A 542 38.47 -31.11 -19.22
C ARG A 542 37.67 -32.15 -18.44
N ALA A 543 36.40 -31.87 -18.13
CA ALA A 543 35.49 -32.81 -17.48
C ALA A 543 35.25 -34.05 -18.36
N GLU A 544 34.97 -33.88 -19.65
CA GLU A 544 34.83 -34.96 -20.64
C GLU A 544 36.08 -35.86 -20.73
N LYS A 545 37.26 -35.22 -20.68
CA LYS A 545 38.54 -35.95 -20.72
C LYS A 545 38.82 -36.72 -19.42
N THR A 546 38.43 -36.14 -18.26
CA THR A 546 38.68 -36.74 -16.95
C THR A 546 37.72 -37.89 -16.66
N PHE A 547 36.48 -37.79 -17.12
CA PHE A 547 35.42 -38.80 -16.94
C PHE A 547 34.81 -39.19 -18.29
N PRO A 548 35.48 -40.09 -19.04
CA PRO A 548 35.00 -40.52 -20.35
C PRO A 548 33.68 -41.30 -20.19
N GLY A 549 32.63 -40.85 -20.87
CA GLY A 549 31.29 -41.44 -20.82
C GLY A 549 30.28 -40.71 -19.96
N SER A 550 30.69 -39.77 -19.13
CA SER A 550 29.76 -38.91 -18.38
C SER A 550 29.14 -37.85 -19.29
N ARG A 551 27.85 -37.57 -19.08
CA ARG A 551 27.16 -36.46 -19.76
C ARG A 551 27.58 -35.14 -19.13
N VAL A 552 28.04 -34.15 -19.90
CA VAL A 552 28.42 -32.82 -19.38
C VAL A 552 27.34 -31.80 -19.69
N LEU A 553 26.82 -31.17 -18.62
CA LEU A 553 25.83 -30.12 -18.66
C LEU A 553 26.46 -28.78 -18.20
N LEU A 554 26.18 -27.72 -18.92
CA LEU A 554 26.59 -26.36 -18.53
C LEU A 554 25.38 -25.56 -18.10
N LEU A 555 25.40 -25.05 -16.89
CA LEU A 555 24.41 -24.10 -16.38
C LEU A 555 25.05 -22.70 -16.33
N ASP A 556 24.88 -21.94 -17.39
CA ASP A 556 25.36 -20.55 -17.49
C ASP A 556 24.24 -19.57 -17.18
N LEU A 557 24.25 -19.06 -15.97
CA LEU A 557 23.25 -18.16 -15.42
C LEU A 557 23.65 -16.69 -15.54
N THR A 558 24.63 -16.34 -16.36
CA THR A 558 25.10 -14.97 -16.53
C THR A 558 24.13 -14.13 -17.39
N GLU A 559 24.07 -12.81 -17.13
CA GLU A 559 23.23 -11.91 -17.91
C GLU A 559 23.79 -11.76 -19.34
N GLY A 560 22.93 -11.94 -20.34
CA GLY A 560 23.25 -11.70 -21.76
C GLY A 560 23.65 -12.93 -22.56
N SER A 561 23.64 -14.11 -21.98
CA SER A 561 23.77 -15.37 -22.74
C SER A 561 22.46 -15.62 -23.52
N ALA A 562 22.35 -15.04 -24.71
CA ALA A 562 21.29 -15.36 -25.67
C ALA A 562 21.58 -16.74 -26.28
N GLY A 563 21.32 -17.80 -25.47
CA GLY A 563 21.52 -19.17 -25.87
C GLY A 563 20.22 -19.84 -26.23
N GLY A 564 19.89 -19.86 -27.50
CA GLY A 564 19.13 -20.98 -28.03
C GLY A 564 20.05 -22.25 -28.00
N PRO A 565 19.49 -23.47 -28.13
CA PRO A 565 20.27 -24.70 -28.14
C PRO A 565 21.27 -24.64 -29.28
N SER A 566 22.52 -24.24 -28.97
CA SER A 566 23.57 -24.12 -29.95
C SER A 566 24.29 -25.45 -30.12
N ASP A 567 24.31 -25.87 -31.37
CA ASP A 567 25.15 -26.89 -31.93
C ASP A 567 24.91 -28.33 -31.44
N GLN A 568 24.05 -29.05 -32.18
CA GLN A 568 23.76 -30.46 -32.03
C GLN A 568 24.95 -31.39 -32.35
N THR A 569 26.16 -30.85 -32.59
CA THR A 569 27.36 -31.60 -32.91
C THR A 569 28.28 -31.90 -31.71
N SER A 570 28.09 -31.19 -30.57
CA SER A 570 28.85 -31.47 -29.32
C SER A 570 27.89 -32.05 -28.28
N GLN A 571 28.34 -33.05 -27.51
CA GLN A 571 27.58 -33.61 -26.36
C GLN A 571 27.34 -32.62 -25.22
N LEU A 572 27.64 -31.32 -25.44
CA LEU A 572 27.58 -30.23 -24.47
C LEU A 572 26.24 -29.51 -24.57
N VAL A 573 25.41 -29.63 -23.54
CA VAL A 573 24.12 -28.95 -23.45
C VAL A 573 24.25 -27.76 -22.51
N ILE A 574 23.89 -26.54 -22.98
CA ILE A 574 23.97 -25.29 -22.21
C ILE A 574 22.56 -24.90 -21.79
N PHE A 575 22.37 -24.62 -20.52
CA PHE A 575 21.12 -24.15 -19.92
C PHE A 575 21.32 -22.74 -19.39
N ASN A 576 20.33 -21.86 -19.61
CA ASN A 576 20.31 -20.49 -19.08
C ASN A 576 19.23 -20.33 -18.00
N ARG A 577 18.44 -21.37 -17.76
CA ARG A 577 17.44 -21.42 -16.70
C ARG A 577 17.68 -22.62 -15.80
N PHE A 578 17.51 -22.38 -14.50
CA PHE A 578 17.68 -23.39 -13.49
C PHE A 578 16.61 -24.50 -13.57
N SER A 579 15.36 -24.12 -13.86
CA SER A 579 14.24 -25.05 -14.05
C SER A 579 14.46 -26.02 -15.21
N GLU A 580 14.97 -25.52 -16.34
CA GLU A 580 15.29 -26.37 -17.51
C GLU A 580 16.45 -27.32 -17.22
N PHE A 581 17.47 -26.86 -16.51
CA PHE A 581 18.57 -27.68 -16.04
C PHE A 581 18.09 -28.80 -15.13
N LEU A 582 17.26 -28.49 -14.11
CA LEU A 582 16.73 -29.53 -13.21
C LEU A 582 15.92 -30.59 -13.96
N ALA A 583 15.09 -30.16 -14.91
CA ALA A 583 14.31 -31.10 -15.73
C ALA A 583 15.21 -32.02 -16.57
N SER A 584 16.28 -31.46 -17.19
CA SER A 584 17.20 -32.21 -18.03
C SER A 584 18.13 -33.14 -17.23
N ALA A 585 18.56 -32.73 -16.04
CA ALA A 585 19.44 -33.52 -15.17
C ALA A 585 18.75 -34.78 -14.64
N ARG A 586 17.41 -34.80 -14.55
CA ARG A 586 16.57 -35.93 -14.14
C ARG A 586 16.43 -37.02 -15.23
N LEU A 587 16.60 -36.64 -16.51
CA LEU A 587 16.46 -37.60 -17.60
C LEU A 587 17.65 -38.56 -17.61
N LYS A 588 17.36 -39.89 -17.52
CA LYS A 588 18.38 -40.92 -17.66
C LYS A 588 19.11 -40.80 -19.01
N PRO A 589 20.43 -40.93 -19.06
CA PRO A 589 21.16 -40.89 -20.32
C PRO A 589 20.68 -42.01 -21.26
N LYS A 590 20.39 -41.67 -22.51
CA LYS A 590 19.91 -42.58 -23.56
C LYS A 590 20.81 -43.83 -23.81
N SER A 591 22.03 -43.83 -23.28
CA SER A 591 22.98 -44.96 -23.41
C SER A 591 22.58 -46.18 -22.58
N ALA A 592 21.77 -46.03 -21.52
CA ALA A 592 21.33 -47.16 -20.69
C ALA A 592 20.26 -48.03 -21.39
N GLU A 593 19.50 -47.49 -22.33
CA GLU A 593 18.51 -48.26 -23.10
C GLU A 593 19.13 -49.12 -24.19
N ARG A 594 20.29 -48.72 -24.76
CA ARG A 594 20.97 -49.53 -25.78
C ARG A 594 21.69 -50.76 -25.22
N VAL A 595 22.16 -50.71 -23.98
CA VAL A 595 22.81 -51.87 -23.34
C VAL A 595 21.76 -52.87 -22.85
N SER A 596 20.60 -52.40 -22.35
CA SER A 596 19.50 -53.28 -21.93
C SER A 596 18.85 -54.01 -23.11
N THR A 597 18.70 -53.34 -24.27
CA THR A 597 18.18 -54.00 -25.49
C THR A 597 19.18 -54.94 -26.14
N ALA A 598 20.49 -54.68 -26.03
CA ALA A 598 21.54 -55.61 -26.50
C ALA A 598 21.67 -56.85 -25.59
N ALA A 599 21.51 -56.68 -24.26
CA ALA A 599 21.49 -57.79 -23.32
C ALA A 599 20.23 -58.72 -23.50
N ALA A 600 19.05 -58.04 -23.70
CA ALA A 600 17.81 -58.80 -23.97
C ALA A 600 17.78 -59.44 -25.35
N ALA A 601 18.50 -58.92 -26.35
CA ALA A 601 18.65 -59.53 -27.66
C ALA A 601 19.69 -60.66 -27.68
N GLY A 602 20.65 -60.63 -26.73
CA GLY A 602 21.65 -61.74 -26.56
C GLY A 602 21.09 -62.99 -25.88
N GLU A 603 20.08 -62.82 -25.01
CA GLU A 603 19.43 -63.98 -24.34
C GLU A 603 18.41 -64.75 -25.24
N LEU A 604 17.96 -64.11 -26.33
CA LEU A 604 17.01 -64.72 -27.28
C LEU A 604 17.69 -65.51 -28.41
N LEU A 605 19.04 -65.50 -28.50
CA LEU A 605 19.80 -66.21 -29.53
C LEU A 605 20.68 -67.36 -28.99
N GLY A 606 20.51 -67.79 -27.76
CA GLY A 606 21.30 -68.84 -27.14
C GLY A 606 20.48 -69.97 -26.45
N ALA A 607 19.72 -70.72 -27.21
CA ALA A 607 19.37 -72.07 -26.78
C ALA A 607 19.25 -73.02 -28.02
N PRO A 608 19.78 -74.22 -27.96
CA PRO A 608 19.95 -75.12 -29.09
C PRO A 608 18.66 -75.78 -29.59
#